data_cf0cde0a6b2dfe21eeab41dc0e892cf3
#
_entry.id   cf0cde0a6b2dfe21eeab41dc0e892cf3
#
_cell.length_a   1.000
_cell.length_b   1.000
_cell.length_c   1.000
_cell.angle_alpha   90.00
_cell.angle_beta   90.00
_cell.angle_gamma   90.00
#
_symmetry.space_group_name_H-M   'P 1'
#
loop_
_entity.id
_entity.type
_entity.pdbx_description
1 polymer ?
#
loop_
_entity_poly.entity_id
_entity_poly.type
_entity_poly.pdbx_seq_one_letter_code
_entity_poly.pdbx_strand_id
1 'polypeptide(L)'
;METLKQDNNVARAARLDTATLSDAMDRLGINGQCRLIKPRDSAFRMTGRAFTVLYGPAATPPGTVGDFIDDVPPGAVVVLDNGGRADATVWGDIMTEIAHRRGVAGTVIDGINRDVHLCLSLGYPVYSRDHWMRTGKDRVQVEGVNVPVNIGDVRVAPGDLLRGDADGLVAIAQEHEERILAIAEEIEAAESAIRAAVASGMRLDEARRQHKYHQLQTRKHGEAA
;
A
#
# COMPACT_ATOMS: atom_id res chain seq x y z
N MET A 1 18.98 20.59 -12.79
CA MET A 1 17.80 20.01 -12.13
C MET A 1 17.19 19.09 -13.16
N GLU A 2 17.44 17.79 -13.05
CA GLU A 2 16.72 16.79 -13.83
C GLU A 2 15.26 16.79 -13.36
N THR A 3 14.35 17.14 -14.24
CA THR A 3 12.92 16.98 -14.01
C THR A 3 12.68 15.48 -13.76
N LEU A 4 12.37 15.09 -12.51
CA LEU A 4 11.95 13.75 -12.19
C LEU A 4 10.79 13.39 -13.14
N LYS A 5 11.04 12.45 -14.04
CA LYS A 5 10.01 11.94 -14.95
C LYS A 5 8.88 11.43 -14.08
N GLN A 6 7.71 12.06 -14.18
CA GLN A 6 6.54 11.67 -13.39
C GLN A 6 6.23 10.19 -13.68
N ASP A 7 6.20 9.37 -12.63
CA ASP A 7 5.84 7.97 -12.77
C ASP A 7 4.35 7.85 -13.11
N ASN A 8 4.08 7.50 -14.37
CA ASN A 8 2.72 7.46 -14.90
C ASN A 8 1.85 6.43 -14.16
N ASN A 9 2.40 5.27 -13.77
CA ASN A 9 1.66 4.23 -13.10
C ASN A 9 1.31 4.60 -11.65
N VAL A 10 2.22 5.29 -10.95
CA VAL A 10 1.90 5.90 -9.65
C VAL A 10 0.75 6.90 -9.78
N ALA A 11 0.78 7.77 -10.81
CA ALA A 11 -0.27 8.75 -11.02
C ALA A 11 -1.63 8.12 -11.41
N ARG A 12 -1.64 7.01 -12.17
CA ARG A 12 -2.85 6.23 -12.49
C ARG A 12 -3.42 5.56 -11.25
N ALA A 13 -2.59 4.83 -10.50
CA ALA A 13 -3.01 4.15 -9.27
C ALA A 13 -3.57 5.12 -8.21
N ALA A 14 -3.03 6.33 -8.12
CA ALA A 14 -3.50 7.35 -7.18
C ALA A 14 -4.96 7.78 -7.40
N ARG A 15 -5.50 7.57 -8.61
CA ARG A 15 -6.90 7.90 -8.98
C ARG A 15 -7.88 6.78 -8.70
N LEU A 16 -7.38 5.57 -8.42
CA LEU A 16 -8.16 4.37 -8.18
C LEU A 16 -8.20 4.07 -6.68
N ASP A 17 -9.28 3.49 -6.19
CA ASP A 17 -9.33 2.97 -4.83
C ASP A 17 -8.78 1.53 -4.75
N THR A 18 -8.52 1.09 -3.52
CA THR A 18 -7.97 -0.25 -3.29
C THR A 18 -8.96 -1.35 -3.63
N ALA A 19 -10.28 -1.10 -3.51
CA ALA A 19 -11.32 -2.06 -3.87
C ALA A 19 -11.33 -2.34 -5.37
N THR A 20 -11.30 -1.29 -6.21
CA THR A 20 -11.24 -1.40 -7.67
C THR A 20 -9.96 -2.11 -8.14
N LEU A 21 -8.81 -1.80 -7.51
CA LEU A 21 -7.55 -2.50 -7.80
C LEU A 21 -7.60 -3.97 -7.38
N SER A 22 -8.23 -4.28 -6.22
CA SER A 22 -8.45 -5.65 -5.76
C SER A 22 -9.29 -6.46 -6.74
N ASP A 23 -10.39 -5.88 -7.24
CA ASP A 23 -11.26 -6.53 -8.24
C ASP A 23 -10.52 -6.81 -9.55
N ALA A 24 -9.66 -5.90 -9.98
CA ALA A 24 -8.80 -6.11 -11.15
C ALA A 24 -7.79 -7.26 -10.93
N MET A 25 -7.20 -7.34 -9.73
CA MET A 25 -6.31 -8.43 -9.35
C MET A 25 -7.04 -9.77 -9.32
N ASP A 26 -8.25 -9.83 -8.74
CA ASP A 26 -9.06 -11.04 -8.68
C ASP A 26 -9.43 -11.55 -10.07
N ARG A 27 -9.77 -10.65 -11.00
CA ARG A 27 -10.01 -10.99 -12.42
C ARG A 27 -8.81 -11.64 -13.09
N LEU A 28 -7.59 -11.22 -12.72
CA LEU A 28 -6.33 -11.78 -13.24
C LEU A 28 -5.85 -13.01 -12.44
N GLY A 29 -6.41 -13.25 -11.25
CA GLY A 29 -5.95 -14.29 -10.32
C GLY A 29 -4.60 -13.96 -9.68
N ILE A 30 -4.32 -12.68 -9.49
CA ILE A 30 -3.10 -12.17 -8.86
C ILE A 30 -3.43 -11.79 -7.42
N ASN A 31 -2.58 -12.17 -6.46
CA ASN A 31 -2.70 -11.77 -5.06
C ASN A 31 -1.85 -10.51 -4.82
N GLY A 32 -2.47 -9.47 -4.25
CA GLY A 32 -1.78 -8.23 -3.90
C GLY A 32 -2.43 -7.50 -2.73
N GLN A 33 -3.51 -8.06 -2.18
CA GLN A 33 -4.25 -7.51 -1.05
C GLN A 33 -3.52 -7.82 0.26
N CYS A 34 -2.88 -6.84 0.89
CA CYS A 34 -2.10 -6.99 2.12
C CYS A 34 -3.02 -7.15 3.34
N ARG A 35 -3.29 -8.40 3.71
CA ARG A 35 -4.22 -8.75 4.78
C ARG A 35 -3.78 -8.20 6.14
N LEU A 36 -4.75 -7.66 6.92
CA LEU A 36 -4.58 -7.10 8.26
C LEU A 36 -3.78 -5.78 8.31
N ILE A 37 -3.33 -5.24 7.21
CA ILE A 37 -2.66 -3.94 7.16
C ILE A 37 -3.71 -2.86 6.97
N LYS A 38 -3.87 -1.98 7.97
CA LYS A 38 -4.91 -0.95 7.99
C LYS A 38 -4.32 0.43 8.25
N PRO A 39 -4.93 1.49 7.68
CA PRO A 39 -4.52 2.86 7.97
C PRO A 39 -4.78 3.21 9.45
N ARG A 40 -3.95 4.08 10.00
CA ARG A 40 -4.17 4.64 11.35
C ARG A 40 -5.26 5.72 11.37
N ASP A 41 -5.63 6.23 10.21
CA ASP A 41 -6.79 7.11 9.99
C ASP A 41 -7.46 6.75 8.66
N SER A 42 -8.78 6.71 8.64
CA SER A 42 -9.56 6.42 7.42
C SER A 42 -9.42 7.49 6.33
N ALA A 43 -8.93 8.68 6.67
CA ALA A 43 -8.62 9.74 5.70
C ALA A 43 -7.28 9.51 4.98
N PHE A 44 -6.42 8.64 5.49
CA PHE A 44 -5.12 8.41 4.89
C PHE A 44 -5.21 7.81 3.49
N ARG A 45 -4.42 8.37 2.60
CA ARG A 45 -4.22 7.92 1.22
C ARG A 45 -2.73 7.96 0.93
N MET A 46 -2.21 6.92 0.30
CA MET A 46 -0.84 6.91 -0.19
C MET A 46 -0.73 6.15 -1.50
N THR A 47 0.22 6.55 -2.34
CA THR A 47 0.61 5.82 -3.56
C THR A 47 2.07 6.11 -3.82
N GLY A 48 2.86 5.08 -4.11
CA GLY A 48 4.29 5.25 -4.40
C GLY A 48 5.02 3.94 -4.62
N ARG A 49 6.31 4.05 -4.90
CA ARG A 49 7.21 2.90 -5.08
C ARG A 49 7.71 2.38 -3.75
N ALA A 50 7.77 1.07 -3.61
CA ALA A 50 8.23 0.40 -2.40
C ALA A 50 9.73 0.65 -2.16
N PHE A 51 10.06 1.18 -0.98
CA PHE A 51 11.39 1.13 -0.37
C PHE A 51 11.30 0.12 0.78
N THR A 52 11.87 -1.06 0.60
CA THR A 52 11.63 -2.21 1.49
C THR A 52 12.71 -2.37 2.54
N VAL A 53 12.32 -2.75 3.75
CA VAL A 53 13.22 -3.01 4.88
C VAL A 53 12.77 -4.27 5.60
N LEU A 54 13.70 -5.21 5.75
CA LEU A 54 13.50 -6.44 6.50
C LEU A 54 14.06 -6.30 7.92
N TYR A 55 13.28 -6.70 8.91
CA TYR A 55 13.70 -6.77 10.30
C TYR A 55 13.86 -8.22 10.79
N GLY A 56 14.77 -8.39 11.71
CA GLY A 56 14.97 -9.62 12.46
C GLY A 56 15.15 -9.36 13.96
N PRO A 57 15.29 -10.42 14.78
CA PRO A 57 15.64 -10.27 16.18
C PRO A 57 16.98 -9.54 16.35
N ALA A 58 17.09 -8.72 17.40
CA ALA A 58 18.35 -8.03 17.70
C ALA A 58 19.48 -9.01 17.99
N ALA A 59 20.65 -8.79 17.37
CA ALA A 59 21.87 -9.54 17.62
C ALA A 59 22.60 -9.05 18.89
N THR A 60 23.77 -9.62 19.17
CA THR A 60 24.66 -9.15 20.23
C THR A 60 26.04 -8.88 19.62
N PRO A 61 26.49 -7.61 19.53
CA PRO A 61 25.76 -6.36 19.86
C PRO A 61 24.57 -6.10 18.92
N PRO A 62 23.53 -5.34 19.38
CA PRO A 62 22.36 -5.07 18.58
C PRO A 62 22.68 -4.10 17.43
N GLY A 63 22.01 -4.30 16.28
CA GLY A 63 22.04 -3.40 15.14
C GLY A 63 21.08 -2.21 15.28
N THR A 64 20.97 -1.42 14.21
CA THR A 64 20.08 -0.25 14.13
C THR A 64 18.63 -0.64 13.86
N VAL A 65 17.69 0.26 14.18
CA VAL A 65 16.25 0.11 13.89
C VAL A 65 15.80 1.06 12.77
N GLY A 66 16.42 2.22 12.59
CA GLY A 66 15.86 3.27 11.73
C GLY A 66 16.81 4.07 10.86
N ASP A 67 18.11 3.78 10.86
CA ASP A 67 19.13 4.63 10.22
C ASP A 67 19.03 4.66 8.67
N PHE A 68 18.19 3.82 8.06
CA PHE A 68 17.91 3.82 6.62
C PHE A 68 17.09 5.03 6.12
N ILE A 69 16.48 5.80 7.01
CA ILE A 69 15.49 6.82 6.64
C ILE A 69 16.06 7.91 5.72
N ASP A 70 17.34 8.20 5.85
CA ASP A 70 18.02 9.22 5.03
C ASP A 70 18.22 8.78 3.57
N ASP A 71 18.15 7.48 3.29
CA ASP A 71 18.29 6.92 1.95
C ASP A 71 16.95 6.79 1.21
N VAL A 72 15.83 7.07 1.88
CA VAL A 72 14.48 6.93 1.28
C VAL A 72 14.21 8.07 0.30
N PRO A 73 13.90 7.78 -0.99
CA PRO A 73 13.57 8.79 -1.97
C PRO A 73 12.25 9.51 -1.65
N PRO A 74 12.11 10.81 -1.98
CA PRO A 74 10.81 11.48 -1.95
C PRO A 74 9.78 10.76 -2.83
N GLY A 75 8.53 10.68 -2.37
CA GLY A 75 7.44 9.98 -3.07
C GLY A 75 7.45 8.45 -2.93
N ALA A 76 8.48 7.86 -2.33
CA ALA A 76 8.50 6.44 -2.03
C ALA A 76 7.55 6.09 -0.87
N VAL A 77 7.13 4.83 -0.81
CA VAL A 77 6.46 4.22 0.35
C VAL A 77 7.47 3.35 1.08
N VAL A 78 7.70 3.63 2.36
CA VAL A 78 8.55 2.78 3.22
C VAL A 78 7.77 1.53 3.61
N VAL A 79 8.34 0.35 3.36
CA VAL A 79 7.68 -0.95 3.55
C VAL A 79 8.50 -1.79 4.52
N LEU A 80 7.99 -1.96 5.73
CA LEU A 80 8.70 -2.57 6.86
C LEU A 80 8.12 -3.96 7.17
N ASP A 81 8.91 -5.00 6.93
CA ASP A 81 8.58 -6.36 7.34
C ASP A 81 9.16 -6.63 8.74
N ASN A 82 8.31 -6.58 9.76
CA ASN A 82 8.64 -6.93 11.13
C ASN A 82 8.05 -8.30 11.55
N GLY A 83 7.78 -9.16 10.56
CA GLY A 83 7.26 -10.51 10.78
C GLY A 83 5.91 -10.59 11.48
N GLY A 84 5.07 -9.57 11.33
CA GLY A 84 3.76 -9.49 12.01
C GLY A 84 3.85 -9.26 13.52
N ARG A 85 5.02 -8.92 14.08
CA ARG A 85 5.23 -8.78 15.55
C ARG A 85 4.33 -7.70 16.14
N ALA A 86 3.74 -8.06 17.28
CA ALA A 86 2.87 -7.18 18.08
C ALA A 86 3.51 -6.78 19.44
N ASP A 87 4.78 -7.15 19.68
CA ASP A 87 5.47 -6.95 20.94
C ASP A 87 6.58 -5.89 20.92
N ALA A 88 6.95 -5.41 19.70
CA ALA A 88 7.99 -4.40 19.50
C ALA A 88 7.72 -3.58 18.23
N THR A 89 7.85 -2.25 18.34
CA THR A 89 7.60 -1.32 17.24
C THR A 89 8.88 -1.02 16.46
N VAL A 90 8.73 -0.79 15.15
CA VAL A 90 9.82 -0.39 14.26
C VAL A 90 9.66 1.04 13.72
N TRP A 91 8.60 1.73 14.15
CA TRP A 91 8.27 3.09 13.69
C TRP A 91 7.70 3.94 14.82
N GLY A 92 8.15 5.18 14.94
CA GLY A 92 7.73 6.14 15.94
C GLY A 92 7.78 7.59 15.43
N ASP A 93 7.81 8.55 16.36
CA ASP A 93 7.73 9.99 16.12
C ASP A 93 8.87 10.53 15.26
N ILE A 94 10.13 10.26 15.61
CA ILE A 94 11.31 10.76 14.87
C ILE A 94 11.26 10.30 13.42
N MET A 95 10.95 9.01 13.17
CA MET A 95 10.85 8.45 11.82
C MET A 95 9.70 9.10 11.04
N THR A 96 8.56 9.31 11.67
CA THR A 96 7.39 9.98 11.09
C THR A 96 7.74 11.42 10.67
N GLU A 97 8.40 12.18 11.54
CA GLU A 97 8.75 13.57 11.27
C GLU A 97 9.77 13.69 10.12
N ILE A 98 10.81 12.86 10.12
CA ILE A 98 11.83 12.86 9.06
C ILE A 98 11.20 12.44 7.73
N ALA A 99 10.43 11.36 7.69
CA ALA A 99 9.76 10.89 6.49
C ALA A 99 8.81 11.96 5.90
N HIS A 100 8.00 12.59 6.74
CA HIS A 100 7.12 13.69 6.34
C HIS A 100 7.89 14.86 5.72
N ARG A 101 8.96 15.34 6.38
CA ARG A 101 9.80 16.44 5.88
C ARG A 101 10.48 16.12 4.57
N ARG A 102 10.84 14.84 4.34
CA ARG A 102 11.48 14.38 3.11
C ARG A 102 10.49 14.12 1.97
N GLY A 103 9.19 14.28 2.21
CA GLY A 103 8.15 14.02 1.20
C GLY A 103 7.98 12.54 0.88
N VAL A 104 8.24 11.64 1.82
CA VAL A 104 7.91 10.22 1.71
C VAL A 104 6.39 10.07 1.68
N ALA A 105 5.86 9.24 0.77
CA ALA A 105 4.41 9.15 0.53
C ALA A 105 3.63 8.47 1.68
N GLY A 106 4.30 7.64 2.47
CA GLY A 106 3.72 6.96 3.62
C GLY A 106 4.55 5.77 4.07
N THR A 107 4.09 5.10 5.13
CA THR A 107 4.77 3.94 5.73
C THR A 107 3.81 2.78 5.91
N VAL A 108 4.26 1.60 5.53
CA VAL A 108 3.59 0.31 5.71
C VAL A 108 4.40 -0.55 6.65
N ILE A 109 3.74 -1.20 7.62
CA ILE A 109 4.40 -2.02 8.63
C ILE A 109 3.68 -3.35 8.77
N ASP A 110 4.32 -4.43 8.43
CA ASP A 110 3.87 -5.76 8.86
C ASP A 110 4.30 -5.99 10.30
N GLY A 111 3.53 -5.41 11.21
CA GLY A 111 3.80 -5.27 12.63
C GLY A 111 3.04 -4.08 13.20
N ILE A 112 3.63 -3.44 14.20
CA ILE A 112 3.02 -2.34 14.94
C ILE A 112 3.89 -1.07 14.91
N ASN A 113 3.23 0.10 15.04
CA ASN A 113 3.87 1.39 15.23
C ASN A 113 3.53 2.00 16.61
N ARG A 114 4.22 3.07 16.99
CA ARG A 114 3.89 3.92 18.16
C ARG A 114 3.77 5.39 17.76
N ASP A 115 3.53 6.24 18.73
CA ASP A 115 3.44 7.70 18.56
C ASP A 115 2.40 8.13 17.49
N VAL A 116 1.25 7.43 17.51
CA VAL A 116 0.16 7.59 16.51
C VAL A 116 -0.31 9.04 16.41
N HIS A 117 -0.33 9.78 17.54
CA HIS A 117 -0.76 11.17 17.57
C HIS A 117 0.02 12.05 16.59
N LEU A 118 1.32 11.79 16.37
CA LEU A 118 2.13 12.59 15.45
C LEU A 118 1.80 12.33 13.99
N CYS A 119 1.63 11.07 13.58
CA CYS A 119 1.23 10.78 12.21
C CYS A 119 -0.15 11.35 11.88
N LEU A 120 -1.08 11.35 12.85
CA LEU A 120 -2.40 11.98 12.69
C LEU A 120 -2.30 13.50 12.55
N SER A 121 -1.52 14.15 13.42
CA SER A 121 -1.37 15.63 13.40
C SER A 121 -0.67 16.15 12.15
N LEU A 122 0.26 15.37 11.58
CA LEU A 122 0.99 15.71 10.34
C LEU A 122 0.22 15.30 9.08
N GLY A 123 -0.85 14.51 9.21
CA GLY A 123 -1.50 13.88 8.05
C GLY A 123 -0.60 12.89 7.31
N TYR A 124 0.41 12.32 7.99
CA TYR A 124 1.37 11.39 7.40
C TYR A 124 0.80 9.97 7.40
N PRO A 125 0.60 9.33 6.22
CA PRO A 125 -0.04 8.04 6.14
C PRO A 125 0.80 6.92 6.74
N VAL A 126 0.27 6.26 7.77
CA VAL A 126 0.83 5.04 8.37
C VAL A 126 -0.19 3.93 8.30
N TYR A 127 0.22 2.79 7.75
CA TYR A 127 -0.55 1.54 7.64
C TYR A 127 0.18 0.45 8.42
N SER A 128 -0.51 -0.20 9.34
CA SER A 128 0.09 -1.25 10.18
C SER A 128 -0.96 -2.24 10.65
N ARG A 129 -0.55 -3.36 11.25
CA ARG A 129 -1.48 -4.31 11.88
C ARG A 129 -2.19 -3.68 13.07
N ASP A 130 -1.42 -2.96 13.93
CA ASP A 130 -1.92 -2.29 15.13
C ASP A 130 -0.87 -1.26 15.63
N HIS A 131 -1.08 -0.71 16.80
CA HIS A 131 -0.15 0.20 17.47
C HIS A 131 0.04 -0.17 18.95
N TRP A 132 1.26 0.03 19.46
CA TRP A 132 1.60 -0.17 20.87
C TRP A 132 2.85 0.63 21.23
N MET A 133 3.08 0.90 22.52
CA MET A 133 4.11 1.84 22.96
C MET A 133 5.54 1.27 23.03
N ARG A 134 5.74 -0.04 23.00
CA ARG A 134 7.03 -0.66 23.31
C ARG A 134 8.04 -0.52 22.17
N THR A 135 9.19 0.10 22.46
CA THR A 135 10.26 0.29 21.46
C THR A 135 10.84 -1.02 20.93
N GLY A 136 11.25 -1.01 19.65
CA GLY A 136 12.01 -2.10 19.03
C GLY A 136 13.49 -2.13 19.40
N LYS A 137 14.03 -1.03 19.96
CA LYS A 137 15.43 -0.98 20.37
C LYS A 137 15.80 -2.18 21.27
N ASP A 138 16.90 -2.82 20.94
CA ASP A 138 17.43 -4.03 21.61
C ASP A 138 16.51 -5.28 21.50
N ARG A 139 15.49 -5.26 20.62
CA ARG A 139 14.55 -6.36 20.35
C ARG A 139 14.53 -6.78 18.91
N VAL A 140 14.62 -5.80 18.01
CA VAL A 140 14.68 -5.99 16.57
C VAL A 140 15.77 -5.11 15.97
N GLN A 141 16.24 -5.48 14.80
CA GLN A 141 17.23 -4.75 14.02
C GLN A 141 16.92 -4.87 12.53
N VAL A 142 17.44 -3.93 11.74
CA VAL A 142 17.43 -4.02 10.28
C VAL A 142 18.39 -5.15 9.85
N GLU A 143 17.88 -6.06 9.04
CA GLU A 143 18.67 -7.15 8.42
C GLU A 143 18.88 -6.94 6.93
N GLY A 144 18.00 -6.17 6.28
CA GLY A 144 18.15 -5.87 4.87
C GLY A 144 17.38 -4.62 4.45
N VAL A 145 17.97 -3.85 3.54
CA VAL A 145 17.35 -2.68 2.90
C VAL A 145 17.29 -2.93 1.41
N ASN A 146 16.18 -2.57 0.78
CA ASN A 146 15.91 -2.85 -0.63
C ASN A 146 16.06 -4.34 -0.97
N VAL A 147 15.50 -5.19 -0.12
CA VAL A 147 15.35 -6.63 -0.32
C VAL A 147 13.86 -6.97 -0.42
N PRO A 148 13.47 -8.08 -1.09
CA PRO A 148 12.07 -8.52 -1.09
C PRO A 148 11.61 -8.92 0.32
N VAL A 149 10.41 -8.44 0.71
CA VAL A 149 9.79 -8.62 2.03
C VAL A 149 8.39 -9.24 1.91
N ASN A 150 7.77 -9.57 3.05
CA ASN A 150 6.37 -10.05 3.07
C ASN A 150 5.53 -9.12 3.93
N ILE A 151 4.40 -8.68 3.38
CA ILE A 151 3.46 -7.75 4.03
C ILE A 151 2.06 -8.38 4.02
N GLY A 152 1.59 -8.78 5.19
CA GLY A 152 0.46 -9.70 5.24
C GLY A 152 0.85 -10.99 4.53
N ASP A 153 0.06 -11.51 3.64
CA ASP A 153 0.39 -12.72 2.87
C ASP A 153 0.92 -12.38 1.44
N VAL A 154 1.42 -11.14 1.24
CA VAL A 154 1.86 -10.63 -0.07
C VAL A 154 3.37 -10.43 -0.12
N ARG A 155 4.02 -10.96 -1.15
CA ARG A 155 5.43 -10.66 -1.45
C ARG A 155 5.53 -9.27 -2.07
N VAL A 156 6.42 -8.43 -1.54
CA VAL A 156 6.69 -7.08 -2.04
C VAL A 156 8.18 -6.95 -2.34
N ALA A 157 8.50 -6.60 -3.57
CA ALA A 157 9.86 -6.32 -4.00
C ALA A 157 10.15 -4.80 -3.98
N PRO A 158 11.42 -4.38 -3.90
CA PRO A 158 11.78 -2.98 -4.09
C PRO A 158 11.26 -2.45 -5.43
N GLY A 159 10.62 -1.28 -5.41
CA GLY A 159 10.06 -0.65 -6.61
C GLY A 159 8.65 -1.09 -6.98
N ASP A 160 8.06 -2.09 -6.33
CA ASP A 160 6.66 -2.45 -6.52
C ASP A 160 5.74 -1.25 -6.22
N LEU A 161 4.61 -1.18 -6.91
CA LEU A 161 3.65 -0.10 -6.76
C LEU A 161 2.70 -0.39 -5.61
N LEU A 162 2.65 0.52 -4.61
CA LEU A 162 1.71 0.42 -3.51
C LEU A 162 0.61 1.48 -3.62
N ARG A 163 -0.61 1.07 -3.27
CA ARG A 163 -1.76 1.94 -3.07
C ARG A 163 -2.44 1.62 -1.75
N GLY A 164 -2.66 2.65 -0.92
CA GLY A 164 -3.38 2.54 0.34
C GLY A 164 -4.49 3.57 0.47
N ASP A 165 -5.61 3.16 1.07
CA ASP A 165 -6.75 4.01 1.42
C ASP A 165 -7.47 3.50 2.69
N ALA A 166 -8.73 3.91 2.90
CA ALA A 166 -9.52 3.54 4.08
C ALA A 166 -9.72 2.02 4.23
N ASP A 167 -9.80 1.28 3.11
CA ASP A 167 -10.10 -0.15 3.14
C ASP A 167 -8.86 -0.99 3.40
N GLY A 168 -7.67 -0.47 3.09
CA GLY A 168 -6.41 -1.15 3.38
C GLY A 168 -5.30 -0.81 2.40
N LEU A 169 -4.54 -1.84 2.03
CA LEU A 169 -3.35 -1.74 1.20
C LEU A 169 -3.35 -2.81 0.11
N VAL A 170 -3.00 -2.42 -1.10
CA VAL A 170 -2.62 -3.33 -2.18
C VAL A 170 -1.18 -3.07 -2.62
N ALA A 171 -0.46 -4.14 -2.97
CA ALA A 171 0.85 -4.10 -3.59
C ALA A 171 0.78 -4.75 -4.97
N ILE A 172 1.32 -4.07 -5.96
CA ILE A 172 1.30 -4.47 -7.37
C ILE A 172 2.73 -4.69 -7.83
N ALA A 173 3.06 -5.94 -8.18
CA ALA A 173 4.36 -6.25 -8.75
C ALA A 173 4.55 -5.53 -10.10
N GLN A 174 5.77 -5.02 -10.35
CA GLN A 174 6.06 -4.19 -11.52
C GLN A 174 5.66 -4.85 -12.85
N GLU A 175 5.82 -6.14 -12.97
CA GLU A 175 5.46 -6.91 -14.17
C GLU A 175 3.97 -6.98 -14.47
N HIS A 176 3.11 -6.70 -13.47
CA HIS A 176 1.65 -6.77 -13.59
C HIS A 176 0.96 -5.40 -13.66
N GLU A 177 1.69 -4.30 -13.44
CA GLU A 177 1.12 -2.95 -13.30
C GLU A 177 0.20 -2.56 -14.44
N GLU A 178 0.69 -2.64 -15.68
CA GLU A 178 -0.07 -2.20 -16.86
C GLU A 178 -1.38 -2.96 -17.01
N ARG A 179 -1.37 -4.27 -16.77
CA ARG A 179 -2.57 -5.11 -16.90
C ARG A 179 -3.57 -4.82 -15.80
N ILE A 180 -3.11 -4.71 -14.55
CA ILE A 180 -3.97 -4.41 -13.40
C ILE A 180 -4.58 -3.02 -13.53
N LEU A 181 -3.77 -2.00 -13.83
CA LEU A 181 -4.25 -0.62 -13.98
C LEU A 181 -5.24 -0.47 -15.13
N ALA A 182 -5.00 -1.08 -16.28
CA ALA A 182 -5.94 -1.03 -17.41
C ALA A 182 -7.30 -1.65 -17.07
N ILE A 183 -7.31 -2.79 -16.37
CA ILE A 183 -8.54 -3.46 -15.94
C ILE A 183 -9.24 -2.63 -14.84
N ALA A 184 -8.51 -2.09 -13.88
CA ALA A 184 -9.07 -1.27 -12.82
C ALA A 184 -9.71 0.01 -13.39
N GLU A 185 -9.09 0.66 -14.37
CA GLU A 185 -9.65 1.81 -15.09
C GLU A 185 -10.93 1.44 -15.87
N GLU A 186 -11.00 0.23 -16.47
CA GLU A 186 -12.22 -0.30 -17.10
C GLU A 186 -13.35 -0.49 -16.07
N ILE A 187 -13.04 -1.07 -14.92
CA ILE A 187 -13.99 -1.30 -13.82
C ILE A 187 -14.52 0.04 -13.30
N GLU A 188 -13.64 0.98 -12.95
CA GLU A 188 -14.03 2.31 -12.44
C GLU A 188 -14.91 3.06 -13.43
N ALA A 189 -14.59 3.01 -14.72
CA ALA A 189 -15.41 3.66 -15.78
C ALA A 189 -16.82 3.06 -15.83
N ALA A 190 -16.95 1.74 -15.77
CA ALA A 190 -18.25 1.05 -15.78
C ALA A 190 -19.05 1.35 -14.52
N GLU A 191 -18.43 1.35 -13.34
CA GLU A 191 -19.10 1.67 -12.07
C GLU A 191 -19.52 3.14 -12.01
N SER A 192 -18.69 4.05 -12.47
CA SER A 192 -19.06 5.47 -12.60
C SER A 192 -20.26 5.67 -13.51
N ALA A 193 -20.33 4.94 -14.64
CA ALA A 193 -21.49 4.99 -15.54
C ALA A 193 -22.76 4.42 -14.88
N ILE A 194 -22.65 3.34 -14.10
CA ILE A 194 -23.77 2.78 -13.32
C ILE A 194 -24.25 3.80 -12.28
N ARG A 195 -23.34 4.40 -11.52
CA ARG A 195 -23.70 5.44 -10.52
C ARG A 195 -24.42 6.62 -11.16
N ALA A 196 -23.95 7.09 -12.33
CA ALA A 196 -24.59 8.15 -13.08
C ALA A 196 -25.99 7.78 -13.60
N ALA A 197 -26.16 6.57 -14.14
CA ALA A 197 -27.45 6.08 -14.62
C ALA A 197 -28.47 5.97 -13.46
N VAL A 198 -28.08 5.44 -12.31
CA VAL A 198 -28.93 5.37 -11.12
C VAL A 198 -29.29 6.77 -10.60
N ALA A 199 -28.32 7.69 -10.57
CA ALA A 199 -28.59 9.09 -10.17
C ALA A 199 -29.58 9.81 -11.11
N SER A 200 -29.67 9.39 -12.38
CA SER A 200 -30.66 9.89 -13.34
C SER A 200 -32.04 9.21 -13.25
N GLY A 201 -32.24 8.28 -12.29
CA GLY A 201 -33.51 7.61 -12.05
C GLY A 201 -33.63 6.20 -12.65
N MET A 202 -32.58 5.67 -13.27
CA MET A 202 -32.57 4.28 -13.75
C MET A 202 -32.55 3.30 -12.57
N ARG A 203 -33.25 2.17 -12.69
CA ARG A 203 -33.16 1.12 -11.68
C ARG A 203 -31.75 0.50 -11.67
N LEU A 204 -31.25 0.15 -10.49
CA LEU A 204 -29.92 -0.44 -10.32
C LEU A 204 -29.72 -1.74 -11.11
N ASP A 205 -30.73 -2.61 -11.13
CA ASP A 205 -30.67 -3.90 -11.86
C ASP A 205 -30.60 -3.68 -13.38
N GLU A 206 -31.23 -2.64 -13.90
CA GLU A 206 -31.18 -2.24 -15.30
C GLU A 206 -29.82 -1.63 -15.65
N ALA A 207 -29.33 -0.68 -14.85
CA ALA A 207 -28.02 -0.08 -15.02
C ALA A 207 -26.89 -1.13 -15.01
N ARG A 208 -26.95 -2.08 -14.08
CA ARG A 208 -25.98 -3.19 -13.99
C ARG A 208 -26.00 -4.10 -15.22
N ARG A 209 -27.19 -4.40 -15.76
CA ARG A 209 -27.30 -5.18 -17.00
C ARG A 209 -26.72 -4.42 -18.20
N GLN A 210 -27.06 -3.13 -18.32
CA GLN A 210 -26.58 -2.27 -19.42
C GLN A 210 -25.05 -2.18 -19.45
N HIS A 211 -24.40 -2.05 -18.28
CA HIS A 211 -22.94 -1.92 -18.15
C HIS A 211 -22.22 -3.23 -17.87
N LYS A 212 -22.89 -4.38 -18.03
CA LYS A 212 -22.33 -5.75 -17.87
C LYS A 212 -21.60 -5.96 -16.53
N TYR A 213 -22.09 -5.33 -15.45
CA TYR A 213 -21.46 -5.32 -14.14
C TYR A 213 -21.00 -6.72 -13.66
N HIS A 214 -21.85 -7.73 -13.80
CA HIS A 214 -21.55 -9.09 -13.36
C HIS A 214 -20.42 -9.79 -14.13
N GLN A 215 -19.88 -9.17 -15.18
CA GLN A 215 -18.76 -9.69 -15.96
C GLN A 215 -17.44 -8.95 -15.66
N LEU A 216 -17.50 -7.83 -14.92
CA LEU A 216 -16.32 -6.98 -14.68
C LEU A 216 -15.27 -7.67 -13.81
N GLN A 217 -15.68 -8.46 -12.83
CA GLN A 217 -14.82 -9.16 -11.87
C GLN A 217 -14.63 -10.64 -12.21
N THR A 218 -15.36 -11.16 -13.22
CA THR A 218 -15.33 -12.59 -13.53
C THR A 218 -14.04 -12.95 -14.28
N ARG A 219 -13.31 -13.95 -13.75
CA ARG A 219 -12.13 -14.51 -14.37
C ARG A 219 -12.48 -15.03 -15.77
N LYS A 220 -11.88 -14.49 -16.83
CA LYS A 220 -12.03 -15.01 -18.18
C LYS A 220 -11.13 -16.23 -18.33
N HIS A 221 -11.70 -17.41 -18.61
CA HIS A 221 -10.94 -18.61 -18.94
C HIS A 221 -10.06 -18.34 -20.15
N GLY A 222 -8.73 -18.30 -19.96
CA GLY A 222 -7.74 -18.02 -21.01
C GLY A 222 -6.84 -16.80 -20.77
N GLU A 223 -7.11 -15.94 -19.81
CA GLU A 223 -6.24 -14.84 -19.37
C GLU A 223 -5.38 -15.26 -18.16
N ALA A 224 -4.71 -16.43 -18.24
CA ALA A 224 -3.75 -16.83 -17.21
C ALA A 224 -2.54 -15.87 -17.19
N ALA A 225 -2.02 -15.62 -15.97
CA ALA A 225 -0.89 -14.76 -15.65
C ALA A 225 0.38 -15.21 -16.38
#